data_223ce4062f394f7b8427146449a0ce0b
#
_entry.id   223ce4062f394f7b8427146449a0ce0b
#
_cell.length_a   1.000
_cell.length_b   1.000
_cell.length_c   1.000
_cell.angle_alpha   90.00
_cell.angle_beta   90.00
_cell.angle_gamma   90.00
#
_symmetry.space_group_name_H-M   'P 1'
#
loop_
_entity.id
_entity.type
_entity.pdbx_description
1 polymer ?
#
loop_
_entity_poly.entity_id
_entity_poly.type
_entity_poly.pdbx_seq_one_letter_code
_entity_poly.pdbx_strand_id
1 'polypeptide(L)'
;MIAVMAAILVAGLGASAFGPAEGDASSHREAPLISADPQVDNTDVYAFVSPDDPDMVTILSNFVPFEEPAGGPNFYPFGAKGARYDLNVDNDHDAKVDLTYRFKFSNQRRNGNTFLYNNGAVTSLDDENLNVFQTYDVQLIDRSGRRTETSRLVNDAVAVPSNVGEASMPDYAALREQGIVPMSGGGQAFAGQADDPFFLDLRVFDLLYGADFSEIGDDTLAGFSVNTIGIQVPMDSLARNGNADNNPIVGVWSDAERQT
;
A
#
# COMPACT_ATOMS: atom_id res chain seq x y z
N MET A 1 51.47 19.08 13.99
CA MET A 1 50.69 19.31 12.76
C MET A 1 50.30 18.00 12.03
N ILE A 2 51.20 17.02 11.90
CA ILE A 2 50.92 15.74 11.19
C ILE A 2 49.82 14.89 11.87
N ALA A 3 49.78 14.85 13.21
CA ALA A 3 48.79 14.08 13.98
C ALA A 3 47.35 14.65 13.87
N VAL A 4 47.19 15.95 13.70
CA VAL A 4 45.88 16.61 13.55
C VAL A 4 45.32 16.38 12.17
N MET A 5 46.18 16.35 11.13
CA MET A 5 45.71 16.03 9.76
C MET A 5 45.29 14.57 9.61
N ALA A 6 45.95 13.62 10.31
CA ALA A 6 45.54 12.22 10.30
C ALA A 6 44.18 11.99 10.98
N ALA A 7 43.88 12.73 12.08
CA ALA A 7 42.59 12.65 12.77
C ALA A 7 41.43 13.21 11.92
N ILE A 8 41.67 14.25 11.13
CA ILE A 8 40.66 14.83 10.23
C ILE A 8 40.41 13.89 9.03
N LEU A 9 41.42 13.20 8.53
CA LEU A 9 41.27 12.25 7.44
C LEU A 9 40.51 10.99 7.87
N VAL A 10 40.74 10.50 9.10
CA VAL A 10 40.00 9.36 9.67
C VAL A 10 38.53 9.74 9.98
N ALA A 11 38.28 10.96 10.45
CA ALA A 11 36.91 11.45 10.66
C ALA A 11 36.15 11.66 9.33
N GLY A 12 36.86 12.12 8.29
CA GLY A 12 36.28 12.27 6.95
C GLY A 12 35.95 10.93 6.25
N LEU A 13 36.76 9.90 6.44
CA LEU A 13 36.54 8.55 5.92
C LEU A 13 35.46 7.79 6.73
N GLY A 14 35.33 8.07 8.01
CA GLY A 14 34.24 7.52 8.85
C GLY A 14 32.87 8.12 8.53
N ALA A 15 32.80 9.40 8.17
CA ALA A 15 31.56 10.04 7.78
C ALA A 15 31.04 9.60 6.39
N SER A 16 31.92 9.16 5.51
CA SER A 16 31.52 8.63 4.20
C SER A 16 31.13 7.15 4.23
N ALA A 17 31.44 6.42 5.31
CA ALA A 17 30.98 5.03 5.52
C ALA A 17 29.59 4.97 6.14
N PHE A 18 29.11 6.05 6.74
CA PHE A 18 27.74 6.29 7.17
C PHE A 18 27.16 7.40 6.26
N GLY A 19 27.06 7.14 4.96
CA GLY A 19 26.16 7.90 4.12
C GLY A 19 24.78 7.87 4.78
N PRO A 20 23.97 8.94 4.70
CA PRO A 20 22.58 8.82 5.11
C PRO A 20 22.05 7.59 4.41
N ALA A 21 21.57 6.59 5.17
CA ALA A 21 20.70 5.58 4.61
C ALA A 21 19.63 6.40 3.87
N GLU A 22 19.45 6.12 2.58
CA GLU A 22 18.33 6.66 1.86
C GLU A 22 17.11 6.19 2.65
N GLY A 23 16.60 7.03 3.53
CA GLY A 23 15.36 6.81 4.21
C GLY A 23 14.30 7.02 3.15
N ASP A 24 13.71 5.93 2.68
CA ASP A 24 12.48 6.01 1.94
C ASP A 24 11.43 6.55 2.91
N ALA A 25 11.27 7.87 2.91
CA ALA A 25 10.21 8.53 3.65
C ALA A 25 8.90 8.32 2.87
N SER A 26 7.82 8.21 3.61
CA SER A 26 6.47 8.22 3.07
C SER A 26 6.32 9.37 2.06
N SER A 27 5.90 9.05 0.84
CA SER A 27 5.81 9.99 -0.27
C SER A 27 4.35 10.25 -0.63
N HIS A 28 3.96 11.52 -0.77
CA HIS A 28 2.62 11.93 -1.22
C HIS A 28 2.76 12.87 -2.43
N ARG A 29 3.34 12.38 -3.55
CA ARG A 29 3.61 13.10 -4.80
C ARG A 29 4.72 14.15 -4.74
N GLU A 30 5.38 14.37 -3.60
CA GLU A 30 6.54 15.26 -3.51
C GLU A 30 7.79 14.68 -4.20
N ALA A 31 7.81 13.37 -4.46
CA ALA A 31 8.87 12.75 -5.25
C ALA A 31 8.61 12.97 -6.75
N PRO A 32 9.38 13.84 -7.45
CA PRO A 32 9.03 14.26 -8.82
C PRO A 32 9.10 13.15 -9.85
N LEU A 33 9.85 12.07 -9.59
CA LEU A 33 9.98 10.94 -10.52
C LEU A 33 8.71 10.09 -10.58
N ILE A 34 7.92 10.02 -9.49
CA ILE A 34 6.68 9.23 -9.42
C ILE A 34 5.45 10.06 -9.81
N SER A 35 5.52 11.39 -9.78
CA SER A 35 4.39 12.28 -10.03
C SER A 35 3.72 12.08 -11.39
N ALA A 36 4.45 11.52 -12.36
CA ALA A 36 3.93 11.20 -13.69
C ALA A 36 3.17 9.86 -13.76
N ASP A 37 3.27 9.01 -12.76
CA ASP A 37 2.59 7.70 -12.68
C ASP A 37 2.02 7.45 -11.27
N PRO A 38 1.02 8.23 -10.84
CA PRO A 38 0.48 8.14 -9.48
C PRO A 38 -0.15 6.79 -9.14
N GLN A 39 -0.45 5.95 -10.12
CA GLN A 39 -0.99 4.61 -9.88
C GLN A 39 -0.01 3.67 -9.19
N VAL A 40 1.29 3.94 -9.25
CA VAL A 40 2.34 3.16 -8.57
C VAL A 40 3.08 3.99 -7.52
N ASP A 41 2.53 5.14 -7.17
CA ASP A 41 3.01 5.99 -6.07
C ASP A 41 2.63 5.33 -4.75
N ASN A 42 3.60 4.69 -4.11
CA ASN A 42 3.44 4.06 -2.80
C ASN A 42 3.67 5.11 -1.73
N THR A 43 2.65 5.39 -0.93
CA THR A 43 2.73 6.43 0.11
C THR A 43 3.16 5.88 1.45
N ASP A 44 2.50 4.85 1.94
CA ASP A 44 2.70 4.33 3.30
C ASP A 44 2.60 2.83 3.36
N VAL A 45 3.27 2.25 4.38
CA VAL A 45 3.09 0.88 4.80
C VAL A 45 2.83 0.82 6.30
N TYR A 46 1.85 0.02 6.72
CA TYR A 46 1.49 -0.22 8.11
C TYR A 46 1.50 -1.71 8.39
N ALA A 47 2.12 -2.11 9.48
CA ALA A 47 2.11 -3.50 9.94
C ALA A 47 1.91 -3.54 11.47
N PHE A 48 0.90 -4.26 11.91
CA PHE A 48 0.54 -4.31 13.33
C PHE A 48 -0.22 -5.60 13.67
N VAL A 49 -0.19 -5.99 14.94
CA VAL A 49 -1.06 -7.05 15.46
C VAL A 49 -2.50 -6.57 15.37
N SER A 50 -3.36 -7.38 14.79
CA SER A 50 -4.76 -7.00 14.59
C SER A 50 -5.47 -6.77 15.92
N PRO A 51 -6.12 -5.61 16.13
CA PRO A 51 -6.74 -5.30 17.41
C PRO A 51 -7.96 -6.15 17.74
N ASP A 52 -8.60 -6.73 16.73
CA ASP A 52 -9.77 -7.61 16.82
C ASP A 52 -9.39 -9.10 16.96
N ASP A 53 -8.18 -9.48 16.57
CA ASP A 53 -7.67 -10.86 16.69
C ASP A 53 -6.16 -10.84 16.96
N PRO A 54 -5.71 -11.07 18.20
CA PRO A 54 -4.31 -10.96 18.59
C PRO A 54 -3.40 -12.05 17.99
N ASP A 55 -3.95 -13.10 17.39
CA ASP A 55 -3.19 -14.14 16.69
C ASP A 55 -2.95 -13.78 15.20
N MET A 56 -3.48 -12.64 14.77
CA MET A 56 -3.38 -12.16 13.39
C MET A 56 -2.51 -10.89 13.29
N VAL A 57 -1.85 -10.73 12.15
CA VAL A 57 -1.14 -9.51 11.75
C VAL A 57 -1.83 -8.90 10.55
N THR A 58 -2.10 -7.60 10.64
CA THR A 58 -2.58 -6.79 9.52
C THR A 58 -1.40 -6.05 8.89
N ILE A 59 -1.27 -6.15 7.56
CA ILE A 59 -0.33 -5.38 6.76
C ILE A 59 -1.13 -4.61 5.72
N LEU A 60 -0.94 -3.29 5.69
CA LEU A 60 -1.59 -2.39 4.73
C LEU A 60 -0.52 -1.62 3.95
N SER A 61 -0.80 -1.32 2.70
CA SER A 61 -0.01 -0.37 1.93
C SER A 61 -0.90 0.52 1.09
N ASN A 62 -0.58 1.81 1.07
CA ASN A 62 -1.33 2.86 0.43
C ASN A 62 -0.65 3.33 -0.85
N PHE A 63 -1.48 3.68 -1.83
CA PHE A 63 -1.07 4.14 -3.15
C PHE A 63 -2.02 5.23 -3.63
N VAL A 64 -1.60 5.98 -4.66
CA VAL A 64 -2.44 7.01 -5.30
C VAL A 64 -2.88 8.08 -4.28
N PRO A 65 -1.97 8.93 -3.83
CA PRO A 65 -2.29 9.96 -2.84
C PRO A 65 -3.25 11.05 -3.38
N PHE A 66 -3.87 11.79 -2.45
CA PHE A 66 -4.77 12.92 -2.73
C PHE A 66 -6.03 12.54 -3.53
N GLU A 67 -6.61 11.38 -3.22
CA GLU A 67 -7.92 11.03 -3.76
C GLU A 67 -9.01 11.82 -3.04
N GLU A 68 -9.88 12.49 -3.78
CA GLU A 68 -11.05 13.16 -3.23
C GLU A 68 -12.19 12.15 -3.08
N PRO A 69 -12.62 11.79 -1.86
CA PRO A 69 -13.80 10.97 -1.65
C PRO A 69 -15.04 11.74 -2.12
N ALA A 70 -15.99 11.04 -2.73
CA ALA A 70 -17.18 11.64 -3.36
C ALA A 70 -16.85 12.70 -4.43
N GLY A 71 -15.63 12.68 -4.97
CA GLY A 71 -15.12 13.66 -5.95
C GLY A 71 -15.45 13.34 -7.40
N GLY A 72 -16.49 12.53 -7.70
CA GLY A 72 -16.85 12.19 -9.07
C GLY A 72 -17.04 13.44 -9.96
N PRO A 73 -16.52 13.43 -11.22
CA PRO A 73 -16.14 12.26 -12.01
C PRO A 73 -14.66 11.84 -11.88
N ASN A 74 -14.00 12.11 -10.78
CA ASN A 74 -12.65 11.63 -10.53
C ASN A 74 -12.68 10.13 -10.19
N PHE A 75 -11.80 9.38 -10.83
CA PHE A 75 -11.67 7.92 -10.65
C PHE A 75 -10.21 7.59 -10.38
N TYR A 76 -9.99 6.75 -9.39
CA TYR A 76 -8.67 6.39 -8.90
C TYR A 76 -8.43 4.88 -9.03
N PRO A 77 -8.21 4.36 -10.24
CA PRO A 77 -7.96 2.93 -10.43
C PRO A 77 -6.51 2.58 -10.05
N PHE A 78 -6.31 1.38 -9.51
CA PHE A 78 -5.00 0.76 -9.49
C PHE A 78 -4.45 0.57 -10.91
N GLY A 79 -3.13 0.53 -11.06
CA GLY A 79 -2.49 0.20 -12.33
C GLY A 79 -2.78 -1.25 -12.71
N ALA A 80 -3.55 -1.47 -13.79
CA ALA A 80 -3.93 -2.81 -14.21
C ALA A 80 -2.91 -3.42 -15.17
N LYS A 81 -2.52 -2.70 -16.22
CA LYS A 81 -1.61 -3.23 -17.23
C LYS A 81 -0.15 -3.07 -16.82
N GLY A 82 0.51 -4.20 -16.57
CA GLY A 82 1.94 -4.23 -16.26
C GLY A 82 2.30 -3.75 -14.86
N ALA A 83 1.34 -3.29 -14.05
CA ALA A 83 1.58 -2.94 -12.66
C ALA A 83 1.43 -4.17 -11.75
N ARG A 84 2.21 -4.19 -10.68
CA ARG A 84 2.10 -5.13 -9.56
C ARG A 84 2.41 -4.39 -8.28
N TYR A 85 1.81 -4.84 -7.20
CA TYR A 85 1.91 -4.26 -5.87
C TYR A 85 2.28 -5.36 -4.91
N ASP A 86 3.39 -5.21 -4.22
CA ASP A 86 4.00 -6.24 -3.39
C ASP A 86 4.06 -5.80 -1.93
N LEU A 87 3.55 -6.64 -1.03
CA LEU A 87 3.82 -6.57 0.39
C LEU A 87 4.89 -7.62 0.70
N ASN A 88 6.06 -7.18 1.13
CA ASN A 88 7.24 -8.01 1.33
C ASN A 88 7.52 -8.22 2.80
N VAL A 89 7.99 -9.41 3.13
CA VAL A 89 8.37 -9.81 4.49
C VAL A 89 9.74 -10.44 4.48
N ASP A 90 10.62 -9.95 5.38
CA ASP A 90 11.87 -10.59 5.79
C ASP A 90 11.62 -11.25 7.15
N ASN A 91 11.75 -12.57 7.23
CA ASN A 91 11.51 -13.34 8.45
C ASN A 91 12.75 -14.07 8.95
N ASP A 92 13.92 -13.83 8.35
CA ASP A 92 15.18 -14.39 8.81
C ASP A 92 16.25 -13.34 9.11
N HIS A 93 15.89 -12.05 8.98
CA HIS A 93 16.68 -10.87 9.33
C HIS A 93 17.93 -10.66 8.48
N ASP A 94 17.90 -11.10 7.23
CA ASP A 94 19.01 -10.91 6.28
C ASP A 94 18.84 -9.70 5.35
N ALA A 95 17.75 -8.92 5.56
CA ALA A 95 17.32 -7.77 4.77
C ALA A 95 17.00 -8.13 3.30
N LYS A 96 16.56 -9.37 3.05
CA LYS A 96 16.03 -9.81 1.78
C LYS A 96 14.60 -10.33 1.96
N VAL A 97 13.89 -10.38 0.84
CA VAL A 97 12.51 -10.85 0.86
C VAL A 97 12.42 -12.37 0.94
N ASP A 98 11.72 -12.87 1.96
CA ASP A 98 11.35 -14.29 2.10
C ASP A 98 9.95 -14.54 1.55
N LEU A 99 8.98 -13.69 1.92
CA LEU A 99 7.60 -13.79 1.48
C LEU A 99 7.18 -12.53 0.73
N THR A 100 6.44 -12.70 -0.36
CA THR A 100 5.79 -11.59 -1.07
C THR A 100 4.32 -11.92 -1.27
N TYR A 101 3.44 -11.04 -0.81
CA TYR A 101 2.02 -11.04 -1.15
C TYR A 101 1.83 -10.08 -2.32
N ARG A 102 1.63 -10.62 -3.52
CA ARG A 102 1.56 -9.87 -4.76
C ARG A 102 0.14 -9.68 -5.22
N PHE A 103 -0.27 -8.41 -5.33
CA PHE A 103 -1.54 -8.00 -5.92
C PHE A 103 -1.35 -7.64 -7.40
N LYS A 104 -2.30 -8.09 -8.23
CA LYS A 104 -2.39 -7.73 -9.65
C LYS A 104 -3.82 -7.41 -10.01
N PHE A 105 -4.02 -6.31 -10.71
CA PHE A 105 -5.34 -5.81 -11.05
C PHE A 105 -5.66 -6.00 -12.53
N SER A 106 -6.96 -6.16 -12.82
CA SER A 106 -7.51 -6.23 -14.16
C SER A 106 -8.73 -5.32 -14.28
N ASN A 107 -8.79 -4.52 -15.34
CA ASN A 107 -9.93 -3.65 -15.61
C ASN A 107 -11.08 -4.45 -16.24
N GLN A 108 -12.27 -4.24 -15.72
CA GLN A 108 -13.50 -4.90 -16.16
C GLN A 108 -14.54 -3.87 -16.60
N ARG A 109 -15.42 -4.27 -17.49
CA ARG A 109 -16.54 -3.45 -17.98
C ARG A 109 -17.74 -4.34 -18.26
N ARG A 110 -18.88 -4.09 -17.60
CA ARG A 110 -20.10 -4.87 -17.79
C ARG A 110 -20.82 -4.52 -19.11
N ASN A 111 -20.98 -3.22 -19.40
CA ASN A 111 -21.68 -2.73 -20.56
C ASN A 111 -20.77 -1.89 -21.47
N GLY A 112 -20.40 -2.42 -22.63
CA GLY A 112 -19.56 -1.74 -23.61
C GLY A 112 -20.27 -0.63 -24.41
N ASN A 113 -21.59 -0.48 -24.29
CA ASN A 113 -22.39 0.50 -25.04
C ASN A 113 -22.47 1.88 -24.35
N THR A 114 -21.86 2.03 -23.18
CA THR A 114 -21.78 3.30 -22.45
C THR A 114 -20.36 3.54 -21.94
N PHE A 115 -20.02 4.81 -21.79
CA PHE A 115 -18.75 5.24 -21.20
C PHE A 115 -18.86 5.47 -19.69
N LEU A 116 -20.07 5.42 -19.13
CA LEU A 116 -20.31 5.75 -17.74
C LEU A 116 -19.62 4.77 -16.79
N TYR A 117 -19.17 5.29 -15.64
CA TYR A 117 -18.59 4.48 -14.58
C TYR A 117 -19.64 3.59 -13.91
N ASN A 118 -20.80 4.16 -13.62
CA ASN A 118 -21.99 3.46 -13.12
C ASN A 118 -23.25 3.95 -13.84
N ASN A 119 -24.25 3.10 -13.96
CA ASN A 119 -25.49 3.38 -14.69
C ASN A 119 -26.70 3.66 -13.78
N GLY A 120 -26.47 3.72 -12.50
CA GLY A 120 -27.45 3.93 -11.42
C GLY A 120 -26.76 3.82 -10.08
N ALA A 121 -27.53 3.81 -8.99
CA ALA A 121 -26.98 3.59 -7.66
C ALA A 121 -26.39 2.18 -7.55
N VAL A 122 -25.19 2.09 -6.94
CA VAL A 122 -24.45 0.86 -6.70
C VAL A 122 -24.57 0.52 -5.22
N THR A 123 -25.11 -0.65 -4.91
CA THR A 123 -25.38 -1.10 -3.55
C THR A 123 -24.62 -2.38 -3.17
N SER A 124 -23.98 -3.03 -4.14
CA SER A 124 -23.10 -4.17 -3.94
C SER A 124 -21.99 -4.20 -4.98
N LEU A 125 -20.90 -4.94 -4.71
CA LEU A 125 -19.79 -5.08 -5.65
C LEU A 125 -20.14 -5.87 -6.90
N ASP A 126 -21.20 -6.67 -6.86
CA ASP A 126 -21.76 -7.40 -8.03
C ASP A 126 -22.93 -6.69 -8.71
N ASP A 127 -23.31 -5.48 -8.24
CA ASP A 127 -24.41 -4.68 -8.79
C ASP A 127 -24.20 -4.44 -10.30
N GLU A 128 -25.24 -4.68 -11.09
CA GLU A 128 -25.21 -4.47 -12.54
C GLU A 128 -25.00 -2.99 -12.94
N ASN A 129 -25.35 -2.07 -12.06
CA ASN A 129 -25.10 -0.64 -12.24
C ASN A 129 -23.62 -0.27 -12.13
N LEU A 130 -22.78 -1.06 -11.47
CA LEU A 130 -21.32 -0.86 -11.42
C LEU A 130 -20.73 -1.27 -12.76
N ASN A 131 -20.65 -0.36 -13.71
CA ASN A 131 -20.26 -0.65 -15.08
C ASN A 131 -18.75 -0.86 -15.26
N VAL A 132 -17.93 0.05 -14.71
CA VAL A 132 -16.46 -0.04 -14.76
C VAL A 132 -15.94 -0.38 -13.37
N PHE A 133 -15.15 -1.43 -13.26
CA PHE A 133 -14.60 -1.89 -12.00
C PHE A 133 -13.28 -2.61 -12.22
N GLN A 134 -12.60 -2.96 -11.15
CA GLN A 134 -11.38 -3.76 -11.20
C GLN A 134 -11.58 -5.07 -10.45
N THR A 135 -10.93 -6.12 -10.93
CA THR A 135 -10.72 -7.34 -10.17
C THR A 135 -9.25 -7.50 -9.84
N TYR A 136 -8.95 -8.29 -8.81
CA TYR A 136 -7.57 -8.55 -8.40
C TYR A 136 -7.34 -9.99 -7.99
N ASP A 137 -6.11 -10.42 -8.23
CA ASP A 137 -5.54 -11.67 -7.71
C ASP A 137 -4.53 -11.34 -6.60
N VAL A 138 -4.43 -12.22 -5.59
CA VAL A 138 -3.33 -12.23 -4.62
C VAL A 138 -2.56 -13.52 -4.75
N GLN A 139 -1.23 -13.41 -4.89
CA GLN A 139 -0.31 -14.53 -4.92
C GLN A 139 0.68 -14.42 -3.77
N LEU A 140 0.89 -15.51 -3.03
CA LEU A 140 2.04 -15.64 -2.13
C LEU A 140 3.21 -16.24 -2.90
N ILE A 141 4.34 -15.57 -2.87
CA ILE A 141 5.62 -16.02 -3.41
C ILE A 141 6.53 -16.27 -2.21
N ASP A 142 6.76 -17.53 -1.90
CA ASP A 142 7.58 -17.99 -0.78
C ASP A 142 8.99 -18.35 -1.29
N ARG A 143 10.00 -17.71 -0.69
CA ARG A 143 11.44 -17.90 -0.99
C ARG A 143 12.21 -18.47 0.19
N SER A 144 11.55 -18.75 1.31
CA SER A 144 12.18 -19.28 2.53
C SER A 144 12.79 -20.69 2.33
N GLY A 145 12.31 -21.41 1.32
CA GLY A 145 12.77 -22.75 1.00
C GLY A 145 13.92 -22.78 0.00
N ARG A 146 14.34 -24.02 -0.37
CA ARG A 146 15.37 -24.23 -1.41
C ARG A 146 14.91 -23.81 -2.82
N ARG A 147 13.63 -23.70 -3.03
CA ARG A 147 13.00 -23.30 -4.28
C ARG A 147 11.92 -22.27 -3.96
N THR A 148 11.77 -21.30 -4.84
CA THR A 148 10.64 -20.39 -4.77
C THR A 148 9.35 -21.14 -5.08
N GLU A 149 8.39 -21.02 -4.19
CA GLU A 149 7.03 -21.56 -4.35
C GLU A 149 6.07 -20.39 -4.58
N THR A 150 5.04 -20.63 -5.40
CA THR A 150 4.00 -19.61 -5.65
C THR A 150 2.65 -20.27 -5.50
N SER A 151 1.82 -19.70 -4.64
CA SER A 151 0.45 -20.12 -4.41
C SER A 151 -0.51 -18.97 -4.65
N ARG A 152 -1.72 -19.26 -5.14
CA ARG A 152 -2.77 -18.27 -5.32
C ARG A 152 -3.64 -18.24 -4.07
N LEU A 153 -3.74 -17.07 -3.45
CA LEU A 153 -4.52 -16.86 -2.22
C LEU A 153 -5.91 -16.29 -2.51
N VAL A 154 -6.01 -15.37 -3.48
CA VAL A 154 -7.26 -14.78 -3.97
C VAL A 154 -7.28 -14.88 -5.48
N ASN A 155 -8.45 -15.11 -6.06
CA ASN A 155 -8.63 -15.16 -7.49
C ASN A 155 -9.83 -14.32 -7.92
N ASP A 156 -9.58 -13.34 -8.76
CA ASP A 156 -10.59 -12.52 -9.44
C ASP A 156 -11.59 -11.84 -8.48
N ALA A 157 -11.13 -11.41 -7.29
CA ALA A 157 -11.96 -10.66 -6.36
C ALA A 157 -12.21 -9.24 -6.87
N VAL A 158 -13.39 -8.70 -6.62
CA VAL A 158 -13.71 -7.32 -7.01
C VAL A 158 -13.07 -6.35 -6.04
N ALA A 159 -12.26 -5.42 -6.55
CA ALA A 159 -11.76 -4.30 -5.76
C ALA A 159 -12.88 -3.31 -5.48
N VAL A 160 -12.89 -2.71 -4.29
CA VAL A 160 -13.87 -1.67 -3.96
C VAL A 160 -13.68 -0.49 -4.90
N PRO A 161 -14.74 -0.02 -5.58
CA PRO A 161 -14.65 1.05 -6.56
C PRO A 161 -14.32 2.40 -5.89
N SER A 162 -13.83 3.37 -6.68
CA SER A 162 -13.69 4.75 -6.22
C SER A 162 -15.02 5.29 -5.73
N ASN A 163 -15.03 5.96 -4.59
CA ASN A 163 -16.21 6.66 -4.09
C ASN A 163 -16.49 7.88 -4.97
N VAL A 164 -17.56 7.82 -5.74
CA VAL A 164 -17.96 8.90 -6.67
C VAL A 164 -19.12 9.74 -6.14
N GLY A 165 -19.53 9.52 -4.90
CA GLY A 165 -20.55 10.30 -4.21
C GLY A 165 -21.80 9.52 -3.82
N GLU A 166 -22.55 10.07 -2.86
CA GLU A 166 -23.68 9.44 -2.19
C GLU A 166 -24.83 9.06 -3.15
N ALA A 167 -25.07 9.85 -4.19
CA ALA A 167 -26.12 9.53 -5.16
C ALA A 167 -25.82 8.27 -5.98
N SER A 168 -24.53 7.97 -6.18
CA SER A 168 -24.08 6.78 -6.91
C SER A 168 -23.79 5.62 -5.97
N MET A 169 -23.30 5.88 -4.77
CA MET A 169 -22.88 4.89 -3.77
C MET A 169 -23.43 5.29 -2.41
N PRO A 170 -24.72 5.05 -2.16
CA PRO A 170 -25.43 5.57 -0.98
C PRO A 170 -24.92 4.99 0.35
N ASP A 171 -24.31 3.81 0.32
CA ASP A 171 -23.65 3.18 1.47
C ASP A 171 -22.27 2.66 1.07
N TYR A 172 -21.30 3.58 0.97
CA TYR A 172 -19.94 3.22 0.59
C TYR A 172 -19.25 2.36 1.64
N ALA A 173 -19.61 2.50 2.92
CA ALA A 173 -19.08 1.66 3.99
C ALA A 173 -19.45 0.18 3.77
N ALA A 174 -20.69 -0.09 3.40
CA ALA A 174 -21.13 -1.46 3.08
C ALA A 174 -20.42 -2.03 1.84
N LEU A 175 -20.06 -1.22 0.84
CA LEU A 175 -19.24 -1.67 -0.28
C LEU A 175 -17.82 -2.04 0.18
N ARG A 176 -17.25 -1.28 1.10
CA ARG A 176 -15.92 -1.59 1.67
C ARG A 176 -15.93 -2.89 2.47
N GLU A 177 -16.95 -3.13 3.27
CA GLU A 177 -17.10 -4.40 4.00
C GLU A 177 -17.16 -5.60 3.05
N GLN A 178 -17.88 -5.48 1.94
CA GLN A 178 -17.94 -6.52 0.89
C GLN A 178 -16.60 -6.77 0.21
N GLY A 179 -15.70 -5.77 0.20
CA GLY A 179 -14.35 -5.86 -0.37
C GLY A 179 -13.38 -6.68 0.47
N ILE A 180 -13.73 -7.03 1.70
CA ILE A 180 -12.94 -7.91 2.55
C ILE A 180 -13.22 -9.35 2.18
N VAL A 181 -12.25 -10.02 1.56
CA VAL A 181 -12.44 -11.37 1.02
C VAL A 181 -11.53 -12.38 1.71
N PRO A 182 -11.99 -13.62 1.94
CA PRO A 182 -11.16 -14.66 2.53
C PRO A 182 -10.02 -15.08 1.59
N MET A 183 -8.87 -15.41 2.17
CA MET A 183 -7.73 -15.98 1.46
C MET A 183 -7.62 -17.49 1.64
N SER A 184 -7.15 -18.18 0.59
CA SER A 184 -6.72 -19.57 0.71
C SER A 184 -5.53 -19.67 1.67
N GLY A 185 -5.59 -20.60 2.63
CA GLY A 185 -4.55 -20.74 3.66
C GLY A 185 -4.82 -19.96 4.94
N GLY A 186 -5.94 -19.24 5.03
CA GLY A 186 -6.37 -18.48 6.19
C GLY A 186 -6.14 -16.97 6.06
N GLY A 187 -6.89 -16.21 6.85
CA GLY A 187 -6.87 -14.75 6.78
C GLY A 187 -7.74 -14.16 5.68
N GLN A 188 -7.55 -12.88 5.41
CA GLN A 188 -8.38 -12.11 4.48
C GLN A 188 -7.56 -11.05 3.75
N ALA A 189 -8.07 -10.58 2.62
CA ALA A 189 -7.48 -9.52 1.80
C ALA A 189 -8.50 -8.43 1.50
N PHE A 190 -8.00 -7.23 1.22
CA PHE A 190 -8.76 -6.06 0.80
C PHE A 190 -8.01 -5.33 -0.31
N ALA A 191 -8.74 -4.75 -1.24
CA ALA A 191 -8.22 -3.74 -2.16
C ALA A 191 -9.32 -2.72 -2.50
N GLY A 192 -9.00 -1.43 -2.36
CA GLY A 192 -9.93 -0.36 -2.68
C GLY A 192 -9.58 0.95 -2.00
N GLN A 193 -10.44 1.96 -2.19
CA GLN A 193 -10.26 3.27 -1.61
C GLN A 193 -10.51 3.25 -0.09
N ALA A 194 -9.63 3.91 0.66
CA ALA A 194 -9.73 4.12 2.10
C ALA A 194 -9.36 5.55 2.46
N ASP A 195 -9.74 5.99 3.65
CA ASP A 195 -9.27 7.26 4.22
C ASP A 195 -7.75 7.22 4.37
N ASP A 196 -7.07 8.33 4.06
CA ASP A 196 -5.62 8.44 4.25
C ASP A 196 -5.32 8.63 5.74
N PRO A 197 -4.69 7.67 6.42
CA PRO A 197 -4.41 7.76 7.85
C PRO A 197 -3.18 8.62 8.17
N PHE A 198 -2.44 9.08 7.17
CA PHE A 198 -1.27 9.91 7.37
C PHE A 198 -1.69 11.35 7.69
N PHE A 199 -1.06 11.94 8.70
CA PHE A 199 -1.50 13.22 9.29
C PHE A 199 -0.40 14.29 9.31
N LEU A 200 0.56 14.21 8.38
CA LEU A 200 1.63 15.18 8.28
C LEU A 200 1.13 16.50 7.70
N ASP A 201 1.62 17.59 8.25
CA ASP A 201 1.58 18.87 7.59
C ASP A 201 2.62 18.90 6.45
N LEU A 202 2.16 18.72 5.20
CA LEU A 202 3.04 18.65 4.04
C LEU A 202 3.85 19.93 3.80
N ARG A 203 3.49 21.06 4.44
CA ARG A 203 4.28 22.29 4.40
C ARG A 203 5.67 22.09 5.06
N VAL A 204 5.87 21.02 5.83
CA VAL A 204 7.18 20.70 6.40
C VAL A 204 8.28 20.63 5.33
N PHE A 205 7.95 20.20 4.11
CA PHE A 205 8.94 20.14 3.02
C PHE A 205 9.39 21.52 2.56
N ASP A 206 8.52 22.52 2.58
CA ASP A 206 8.87 23.92 2.32
C ASP A 206 9.62 24.54 3.53
N LEU A 207 9.17 24.22 4.74
CA LEU A 207 9.75 24.69 5.98
C LEU A 207 11.21 24.24 6.18
N LEU A 208 11.58 23.06 5.70
CA LEU A 208 12.96 22.55 5.77
C LEU A 208 13.98 23.47 5.08
N TYR A 209 13.55 24.33 4.18
CA TYR A 209 14.39 25.22 3.40
C TYR A 209 14.38 26.69 3.84
N GLY A 210 13.66 27.06 4.87
CA GLY A 210 13.68 28.46 5.28
C GLY A 210 12.74 28.93 6.38
N ALA A 211 11.92 28.07 6.96
CA ALA A 211 11.01 28.44 8.04
C ALA A 211 11.57 27.98 9.41
N ASP A 212 11.00 28.52 10.46
CA ASP A 212 11.50 28.34 11.84
C ASP A 212 10.77 27.27 12.65
N PHE A 213 9.81 26.54 12.05
CA PHE A 213 8.99 25.54 12.71
C PHE A 213 8.24 26.05 13.96
N SER A 214 8.01 27.35 14.07
CA SER A 214 7.28 27.95 15.19
C SER A 214 5.75 27.85 15.00
N GLU A 215 5.30 27.47 13.82
CA GLU A 215 3.89 27.30 13.50
C GLU A 215 3.35 25.99 14.10
N ILE A 216 2.06 26.03 14.45
CA ILE A 216 1.33 24.82 14.80
C ILE A 216 1.08 24.06 13.50
N GLY A 217 1.48 22.77 13.48
CA GLY A 217 1.21 21.89 12.33
C GLY A 217 -0.28 21.68 12.11
N ASP A 218 -0.65 21.44 10.87
CA ASP A 218 -2.01 21.13 10.43
C ASP A 218 -1.98 19.83 9.60
N ASP A 219 -3.00 18.97 9.77
CA ASP A 219 -3.16 17.80 8.93
C ASP A 219 -3.63 18.23 7.53
N THR A 220 -2.70 18.33 6.60
CA THR A 220 -3.00 18.73 5.22
C THR A 220 -3.58 17.60 4.37
N LEU A 221 -3.65 16.38 4.91
CA LEU A 221 -4.24 15.20 4.28
C LEU A 221 -5.65 14.89 4.79
N ALA A 222 -6.12 15.64 5.79
CA ALA A 222 -7.46 15.48 6.34
C ALA A 222 -8.53 15.55 5.26
N GLY A 223 -9.31 14.46 5.14
CA GLY A 223 -10.39 14.36 4.16
C GLY A 223 -9.97 13.90 2.76
N PHE A 224 -8.70 13.57 2.55
CA PHE A 224 -8.26 12.83 1.37
C PHE A 224 -8.31 11.32 1.61
N SER A 225 -8.40 10.58 0.53
CA SER A 225 -8.35 9.13 0.51
C SER A 225 -7.14 8.65 -0.30
N VAL A 226 -6.86 7.37 -0.17
CA VAL A 226 -5.82 6.63 -0.92
C VAL A 226 -6.41 5.30 -1.40
N ASN A 227 -5.78 4.69 -2.39
CA ASN A 227 -6.02 3.29 -2.69
C ASN A 227 -5.21 2.40 -1.75
N THR A 228 -5.86 1.53 -1.02
CA THR A 228 -5.24 0.61 -0.07
C THR A 228 -5.30 -0.82 -0.56
N ILE A 229 -4.19 -1.53 -0.49
CA ILE A 229 -4.16 -3.00 -0.46
C ILE A 229 -3.88 -3.46 0.96
N GLY A 230 -4.48 -4.56 1.37
CA GLY A 230 -4.28 -5.08 2.72
C GLY A 230 -4.45 -6.58 2.81
N ILE A 231 -3.73 -7.16 3.76
CA ILE A 231 -3.90 -8.55 4.20
C ILE A 231 -4.00 -8.59 5.71
N GLN A 232 -4.80 -9.52 6.21
CA GLN A 232 -4.75 -9.96 7.61
C GLN A 232 -4.45 -11.45 7.60
N VAL A 233 -3.35 -11.86 8.24
CA VAL A 233 -2.84 -13.24 8.18
C VAL A 233 -2.44 -13.74 9.55
N PRO A 234 -2.48 -15.08 9.79
CA PRO A 234 -1.96 -15.65 11.04
C PRO A 234 -0.49 -15.28 11.25
N MET A 235 -0.12 -14.90 12.47
CA MET A 235 1.27 -14.56 12.83
C MET A 235 2.25 -15.64 12.42
N ASP A 236 1.89 -16.89 12.63
CA ASP A 236 2.71 -18.05 12.29
C ASP A 236 3.02 -18.14 10.80
N SER A 237 2.12 -17.64 9.93
CA SER A 237 2.33 -17.64 8.49
C SER A 237 3.39 -16.65 8.01
N LEU A 238 3.71 -15.63 8.81
CA LEU A 238 4.77 -14.66 8.55
C LEU A 238 6.11 -15.11 9.16
N ALA A 239 6.06 -15.90 10.23
CA ALA A 239 7.22 -16.28 11.00
C ALA A 239 8.05 -17.36 10.31
N ARG A 240 9.36 -17.29 10.49
CA ARG A 240 10.28 -18.33 10.02
C ARG A 240 9.88 -19.69 10.59
N ASN A 241 9.79 -20.70 9.72
CA ASN A 241 9.37 -22.06 10.08
C ASN A 241 7.95 -22.16 10.69
N GLY A 242 7.08 -21.18 10.46
CA GLY A 242 5.70 -21.20 10.93
C GLY A 242 5.56 -21.15 12.46
N ASN A 243 6.43 -20.42 13.15
CA ASN A 243 6.42 -20.32 14.61
C ASN A 243 6.79 -18.90 15.07
N ALA A 244 5.76 -18.11 15.37
CA ALA A 244 5.89 -16.72 15.80
C ALA A 244 6.48 -16.58 17.21
N ASP A 245 6.24 -17.54 18.13
CA ASP A 245 6.81 -17.49 19.48
C ASP A 245 8.35 -17.54 19.45
N ASN A 246 8.91 -18.31 18.51
CA ASN A 246 10.36 -18.43 18.33
C ASN A 246 10.95 -17.39 17.36
N ASN A 247 10.12 -16.73 16.58
CA ASN A 247 10.51 -15.71 15.62
C ASN A 247 9.51 -14.54 15.65
N PRO A 248 9.52 -13.72 16.71
CA PRO A 248 8.51 -12.67 16.93
C PRO A 248 8.76 -11.37 16.15
N ILE A 249 9.84 -11.31 15.37
CA ILE A 249 10.23 -10.09 14.64
C ILE A 249 10.29 -10.39 13.16
N VAL A 250 9.66 -9.55 12.36
CA VAL A 250 9.73 -9.58 10.89
C VAL A 250 9.98 -8.16 10.37
N GLY A 251 10.72 -8.05 9.26
CA GLY A 251 10.81 -6.82 8.47
C GLY A 251 9.65 -6.77 7.47
N VAL A 252 9.03 -5.61 7.30
CA VAL A 252 7.94 -5.41 6.34
C VAL A 252 8.20 -4.16 5.51
N TRP A 253 8.00 -4.26 4.19
CA TRP A 253 7.98 -3.12 3.28
C TRP A 253 7.06 -3.39 2.10
N SER A 254 6.71 -2.36 1.37
CA SER A 254 5.97 -2.51 0.13
C SER A 254 6.71 -1.89 -1.04
N ASP A 255 6.41 -2.38 -2.22
CA ASP A 255 6.83 -1.78 -3.47
C ASP A 255 5.75 -1.91 -4.54
N ALA A 256 5.83 -1.03 -5.55
CA ALA A 256 5.03 -1.14 -6.74
C ALA A 256 5.94 -1.06 -7.97
N GLU A 257 5.71 -1.93 -8.93
CA GLU A 257 6.47 -1.96 -10.16
C GLU A 257 5.55 -1.90 -11.38
N ARG A 258 6.02 -1.22 -12.42
CA ARG A 258 5.41 -1.27 -13.74
C ARG A 258 6.36 -1.95 -14.72
N GLN A 259 5.89 -3.05 -15.29
CA GLN A 259 6.63 -3.70 -16.38
C GLN A 259 6.50 -2.87 -17.65
N THR A 260 7.64 -2.49 -18.20
CA THR A 260 7.77 -1.75 -19.48
C THR A 260 7.78 -2.69 -20.68
#